data_28983f0bcf9541aebc69529f3df64ddb
#
_entry.id   28983f0bcf9541aebc69529f3df64ddb
#
_cell.length_a   1.000
_cell.length_b   1.000
_cell.length_c   1.000
_cell.angle_alpha   90.00
_cell.angle_beta   90.00
_cell.angle_gamma   90.00
#
_symmetry.space_group_name_H-M   'P 1'
#
loop_
_entity.id
_entity.type
_entity.pdbx_description
1 polymer ?
#
loop_
_entity_poly.entity_id
_entity_poly.type
_entity_poly.pdbx_seq_one_letter_code
_entity_poly.pdbx_strand_id
1 'polypeptide(L)'
;MAEQKKRIVVNAFEMTCIGHQSFDLWRHPRSRATEYNTIKYWTDLAKTLERGLFDAVFIADVVGVYDVYKNSAAPAIEGAAQVPVNDPATQISAMAAVTEHLGFG
;
A
#
# COMPACT_ATOMS: atom_id res chain seq x y z
N MET A 1 -32.81 -16.03 19.66
CA MET A 1 -31.92 -15.62 18.58
C MET A 1 -30.56 -15.31 19.19
N ALA A 2 -29.51 -15.90 18.69
CA ALA A 2 -28.16 -15.57 19.17
C ALA A 2 -27.84 -14.11 18.79
N GLU A 3 -27.42 -13.31 19.75
CA GLU A 3 -26.98 -11.93 19.53
C GLU A 3 -25.74 -11.97 18.65
N GLN A 4 -25.82 -11.42 17.45
CA GLN A 4 -24.74 -11.40 16.53
C GLN A 4 -23.67 -10.42 17.06
N LYS A 5 -22.57 -10.95 17.58
CA LYS A 5 -21.48 -10.11 18.07
C LYS A 5 -21.01 -9.19 16.94
N LYS A 6 -21.04 -7.88 17.19
CA LYS A 6 -20.49 -6.88 16.28
C LYS A 6 -18.98 -7.14 16.11
N ARG A 7 -18.53 -7.21 14.88
CA ARG A 7 -17.12 -7.39 14.54
C ARG A 7 -16.55 -6.09 14.02
N ILE A 8 -15.34 -5.75 14.44
CA ILE A 8 -14.59 -4.64 13.87
C ILE A 8 -13.88 -5.17 12.62
N VAL A 9 -14.10 -4.50 11.50
CA VAL A 9 -13.37 -4.77 10.25
C VAL A 9 -12.09 -3.93 10.24
N VAL A 10 -10.97 -4.57 10.00
CA VAL A 10 -9.66 -3.91 9.99
C VAL A 10 -9.01 -4.11 8.62
N ASN A 11 -8.80 -3.00 7.93
CA ASN A 11 -8.15 -2.99 6.64
C ASN A 11 -6.80 -2.27 6.74
N ALA A 12 -5.78 -2.82 6.09
CA ALA A 12 -4.53 -2.12 5.87
C ALA A 12 -4.68 -1.13 4.71
N PHE A 13 -3.93 -0.05 4.75
CA PHE A 13 -3.84 0.91 3.66
C PHE A 13 -2.42 0.88 3.07
N GLU A 14 -2.33 0.82 1.77
CA GLU A 14 -1.05 0.89 1.05
C GLU A 14 -1.24 1.59 -0.30
N MET A 15 -0.14 2.01 -0.91
CA MET A 15 -0.09 2.51 -2.28
C MET A 15 1.08 1.88 -3.04
N THR A 16 0.92 1.75 -4.35
CA THR A 16 1.96 1.20 -5.23
C THR A 16 3.00 2.25 -5.62
N CYS A 17 3.54 2.93 -4.61
CA CYS A 17 4.56 3.97 -4.75
C CYS A 17 5.57 3.93 -3.60
N ILE A 18 6.65 4.71 -3.71
CA ILE A 18 7.69 4.75 -2.68
C ILE A 18 7.20 5.42 -1.40
N GLY A 19 6.49 6.53 -1.52
CA GLY A 19 5.98 7.27 -0.37
C GLY A 19 4.66 7.94 -0.66
N HIS A 20 3.74 7.92 0.31
CA HIS A 20 2.45 8.59 0.21
C HIS A 20 2.39 9.80 1.13
N GLN A 21 2.23 9.60 2.43
CA GLN A 21 2.06 10.69 3.40
C GLN A 21 3.30 10.95 4.24
N SER A 22 4.18 9.99 4.33
CA SER A 22 5.41 10.09 5.12
C SER A 22 6.58 10.39 4.19
N PHE A 23 6.68 11.64 3.78
CA PHE A 23 7.73 12.09 2.87
C PHE A 23 9.13 11.75 3.44
N ASP A 24 10.02 11.31 2.58
CA ASP A 24 11.41 10.98 2.88
C ASP A 24 11.65 9.81 3.85
N LEU A 25 10.65 9.25 4.51
CA LEU A 25 10.83 8.08 5.38
C LEU A 25 11.30 6.83 4.63
N TRP A 26 11.10 6.78 3.33
CA TRP A 26 11.63 5.70 2.49
C TRP A 26 13.16 5.62 2.51
N ARG A 27 13.84 6.71 2.90
CA ARG A 27 15.31 6.76 3.04
C ARG A 27 15.82 6.09 4.33
N HIS A 28 14.91 5.73 5.24
CA HIS A 28 15.31 5.06 6.47
C HIS A 28 15.93 3.69 6.17
N PRO A 29 17.07 3.30 6.82
CA PRO A 29 17.81 2.07 6.49
C PRO A 29 16.99 0.78 6.58
N ARG A 30 15.92 0.77 7.40
CA ARG A 30 15.03 -0.39 7.56
C ARG A 30 13.78 -0.32 6.69
N SER A 31 13.63 0.70 5.88
CA SER A 31 12.47 0.82 4.99
C SER A 31 12.62 -0.11 3.80
N ARG A 32 11.52 -0.79 3.45
CA ARG A 32 11.40 -1.58 2.24
C ARG A 32 10.60 -0.85 1.15
N ALA A 33 10.28 0.41 1.35
CA ALA A 33 9.43 1.18 0.43
C ALA A 33 9.96 1.22 -1.02
N THR A 34 11.28 1.18 -1.19
CA THR A 34 11.90 1.13 -2.52
C THR A 34 11.68 -0.19 -3.27
N GLU A 35 11.20 -1.23 -2.58
CA GLU A 35 10.85 -2.52 -3.18
C GLU A 35 9.41 -2.55 -3.74
N TYR A 36 8.69 -1.44 -3.70
CA TYR A 36 7.28 -1.33 -4.12
C TYR A 36 7.00 -1.88 -5.53
N ASN A 37 8.01 -1.92 -6.39
CA ASN A 37 7.93 -2.45 -7.75
C ASN A 37 8.38 -3.92 -7.87
N THR A 38 8.55 -4.62 -6.74
CA THR A 38 8.89 -6.05 -6.72
C THR A 38 7.71 -6.86 -6.22
N ILE A 39 7.41 -7.98 -6.88
CA ILE A 39 6.29 -8.83 -6.46
C ILE A 39 6.49 -9.43 -5.07
N LYS A 40 7.74 -9.66 -4.67
CA LYS A 40 8.06 -10.19 -3.35
C LYS A 40 7.62 -9.27 -2.22
N TYR A 41 7.76 -7.96 -2.38
CA TYR A 41 7.27 -6.98 -1.40
C TYR A 41 5.77 -7.19 -1.12
N TRP A 42 4.97 -7.31 -2.17
CA TRP A 42 3.51 -7.44 -2.06
C TRP A 42 3.08 -8.80 -1.52
N THR A 43 3.72 -9.88 -1.93
CA THR A 43 3.40 -11.21 -1.39
C THR A 43 3.83 -11.35 0.07
N ASP A 44 4.94 -10.76 0.49
CA ASP A 44 5.36 -10.71 1.90
C ASP A 44 4.36 -9.88 2.73
N LEU A 45 3.90 -8.74 2.21
CA LEU A 45 2.89 -7.90 2.85
C LEU A 45 1.58 -8.67 3.03
N ALA A 46 1.08 -9.31 1.98
CA ALA A 46 -0.16 -10.08 2.03
C ALA A 46 -0.12 -11.17 3.09
N LYS A 47 0.96 -11.96 3.14
CA LYS A 47 1.15 -13.00 4.17
C LYS A 47 1.19 -12.41 5.58
N THR A 48 1.83 -11.27 5.74
CA THR A 48 1.92 -10.58 7.04
C THR A 48 0.56 -10.10 7.51
N LEU A 49 -0.22 -9.49 6.62
CA LEU A 49 -1.56 -9.01 6.92
C LEU A 49 -2.52 -10.15 7.25
N GLU A 50 -2.49 -11.23 6.50
CA GLU A 50 -3.32 -12.42 6.78
C GLU A 50 -2.96 -13.03 8.13
N ARG A 51 -1.67 -13.20 8.44
CA ARG A 51 -1.20 -13.67 9.74
C ARG A 51 -1.63 -12.73 10.87
N GLY A 52 -1.70 -11.43 10.60
CA GLY A 52 -2.19 -10.40 11.52
C GLY A 52 -3.71 -10.32 11.63
N LEU A 53 -4.46 -11.20 10.95
CA LEU A 53 -5.92 -11.25 10.95
C LEU A 53 -6.59 -9.97 10.40
N PHE A 54 -5.94 -9.30 9.48
CA PHE A 54 -6.58 -8.22 8.72
C PHE A 54 -7.66 -8.78 7.80
N ASP A 55 -8.75 -8.03 7.66
CA ASP A 55 -9.84 -8.42 6.77
C ASP A 55 -9.50 -8.16 5.30
N ALA A 56 -8.83 -7.05 5.04
CA ALA A 56 -8.43 -6.69 3.68
C ALA A 56 -7.21 -5.75 3.67
N VAL A 57 -6.63 -5.62 2.50
CA VAL A 57 -5.74 -4.50 2.16
C VAL A 57 -6.44 -3.61 1.14
N PHE A 58 -6.51 -2.32 1.43
CA PHE A 58 -6.94 -1.28 0.52
C PHE A 58 -5.72 -0.67 -0.15
N ILE A 59 -5.62 -0.81 -1.46
CA ILE A 59 -4.50 -0.26 -2.24
C ILE A 59 -5.01 0.94 -3.01
N ALA A 60 -4.67 2.14 -2.52
CA ALA A 60 -5.10 3.36 -3.17
C ALA A 60 -4.42 3.52 -4.54
N ASP A 61 -5.22 3.92 -5.54
CA ASP A 61 -4.76 4.16 -6.89
C ASP A 61 -5.04 5.62 -7.26
N VAL A 62 -4.04 6.47 -7.07
CA VAL A 62 -4.15 7.90 -7.37
C VAL A 62 -3.14 8.25 -8.44
N VAL A 63 -3.65 8.53 -9.63
CA VAL A 63 -2.85 8.97 -10.77
C VAL A 63 -2.76 10.49 -10.76
N GLY A 64 -1.71 11.01 -10.14
CA GLY A 64 -1.49 12.45 -10.03
C GLY A 64 -0.25 12.77 -9.21
N VAL A 65 0.27 13.97 -9.39
CA VAL A 65 1.44 14.46 -8.67
C VAL A 65 1.04 15.71 -7.90
N TYR A 66 1.51 15.83 -6.66
CA TYR A 66 1.29 17.05 -5.88
C TYR A 66 2.06 18.21 -6.50
N ASP A 67 1.36 19.29 -6.79
CA ASP A 67 1.91 20.50 -7.42
C ASP A 67 1.58 21.78 -6.67
N VAL A 68 0.89 21.69 -5.55
CA VAL A 68 0.41 22.87 -4.80
C VAL A 68 1.57 23.62 -4.12
N TYR A 69 2.51 22.90 -3.53
CA TYR A 69 3.65 23.52 -2.86
C TYR A 69 4.55 24.22 -3.86
N LYS A 70 4.77 25.52 -3.67
CA LYS A 70 5.54 26.39 -4.58
C LYS A 70 5.02 26.39 -6.04
N ASN A 71 3.76 25.99 -6.22
CA ASN A 71 3.15 25.89 -7.55
C ASN A 71 4.00 25.05 -8.53
N SER A 72 4.53 23.93 -8.04
CA SER A 72 5.45 23.08 -8.80
C SER A 72 5.38 21.63 -8.32
N ALA A 73 5.50 20.68 -9.24
CA ALA A 73 5.62 19.26 -8.93
C ALA A 73 7.05 18.85 -8.48
N ALA A 74 8.05 19.72 -8.64
CA ALA A 74 9.43 19.38 -8.34
C ALA A 74 9.66 18.87 -6.92
N PRO A 75 9.09 19.45 -5.85
CA PRO A 75 9.27 18.92 -4.50
C PRO A 75 8.70 17.51 -4.32
N ALA A 76 7.57 17.19 -4.96
CA ALA A 76 6.98 15.87 -4.91
C ALA A 76 7.85 14.83 -5.63
N ILE A 77 8.42 15.20 -6.76
CA ILE A 77 9.32 14.33 -7.54
C ILE A 77 10.63 14.09 -6.78
N GLU A 78 11.21 15.12 -6.21
CA GLU A 78 12.45 15.02 -5.42
C GLU A 78 12.28 14.14 -4.17
N GLY A 79 11.14 14.26 -3.49
CA GLY A 79 10.80 13.46 -2.31
C GLY A 79 10.18 12.11 -2.61
N ALA A 80 9.98 11.77 -3.88
CA ALA A 80 9.25 10.56 -4.33
C ALA A 80 7.86 10.45 -3.67
N ALA A 81 7.18 11.58 -3.51
CA ALA A 81 5.86 11.64 -2.90
C ALA A 81 4.79 11.23 -3.92
N GLN A 82 4.27 10.01 -3.78
CA GLN A 82 3.24 9.43 -4.66
C GLN A 82 3.66 9.37 -6.15
N VAL A 83 4.96 9.41 -6.40
CA VAL A 83 5.51 9.33 -7.76
C VAL A 83 6.91 8.66 -7.73
N PRO A 84 7.18 7.70 -8.65
CA PRO A 84 6.23 7.07 -9.56
C PRO A 84 5.21 6.18 -8.84
N VAL A 85 4.11 5.87 -9.50
CA VAL A 85 3.07 4.96 -9.00
C VAL A 85 2.81 3.87 -10.04
N ASN A 86 2.62 2.63 -9.57
CA ASN A 86 2.25 1.49 -10.41
C ASN A 86 0.75 1.22 -10.30
N ASP A 87 0.21 0.53 -11.31
CA ASP A 87 -1.17 0.04 -11.28
C ASP A 87 -1.30 -1.08 -10.22
N PRO A 88 -2.16 -0.92 -9.19
CA PRO A 88 -2.33 -1.91 -8.13
C PRO A 88 -2.86 -3.25 -8.62
N ALA A 89 -3.56 -3.31 -9.74
CA ALA A 89 -4.09 -4.55 -10.29
C ALA A 89 -2.98 -5.56 -10.65
N THR A 90 -1.77 -5.09 -10.90
CA THR A 90 -0.67 -5.94 -11.36
C THR A 90 -0.20 -6.94 -10.31
N GLN A 91 -0.31 -6.65 -9.01
CA GLN A 91 0.15 -7.52 -7.93
C GLN A 91 -0.96 -8.26 -7.18
N ILE A 92 -2.23 -7.90 -7.36
CA ILE A 92 -3.35 -8.48 -6.60
C ILE A 92 -3.43 -10.00 -6.80
N SER A 93 -3.29 -10.49 -8.02
CA SER A 93 -3.32 -11.93 -8.29
C SER A 93 -2.22 -12.70 -7.57
N ALA A 94 -1.01 -12.13 -7.49
CA ALA A 94 0.10 -12.75 -6.78
C ALA A 94 -0.12 -12.73 -5.26
N MET A 95 -0.68 -11.64 -4.72
CA MET A 95 -1.04 -11.55 -3.31
C MET A 95 -2.14 -12.55 -2.94
N ALA A 96 -3.16 -12.67 -3.79
CA ALA A 96 -4.24 -13.63 -3.60
C ALA A 96 -3.76 -15.10 -3.66
N ALA A 97 -2.77 -15.38 -4.51
CA ALA A 97 -2.21 -16.73 -4.65
C ALA A 97 -1.48 -17.22 -3.38
N VAL A 98 -1.06 -16.34 -2.50
CA VAL A 98 -0.31 -16.66 -1.27
C VAL A 98 -1.15 -16.48 0.01
N THR A 99 -2.43 -16.19 -0.11
CA THR A 99 -3.36 -15.98 0.99
C THR A 99 -4.64 -16.78 0.78
N GLU A 100 -5.40 -17.02 1.86
CA GLU A 100 -6.66 -17.76 1.82
C GLU A 100 -7.87 -16.87 2.15
N HIS A 101 -7.70 -15.87 3.00
CA HIS A 101 -8.79 -15.09 3.58
C HIS A 101 -8.69 -13.58 3.36
N LEU A 102 -7.50 -13.06 3.07
CA LEU A 102 -7.30 -11.62 2.90
C LEU A 102 -8.09 -11.08 1.71
N GLY A 103 -8.89 -10.04 1.94
CA GLY A 103 -9.57 -9.31 0.88
C GLY A 103 -8.69 -8.24 0.24
N PHE A 104 -9.08 -7.76 -0.93
CA PHE A 104 -8.37 -6.72 -1.69
C PHE A 104 -9.38 -5.67 -2.18
N GLY A 105 -9.05 -4.39 -2.01
CA GLY A 105 -9.86 -3.26 -2.43
C GLY A 105 -9.04 -2.08 -2.91
#